data_80bd683e284dd88dec6bffc6ba364c2f
#
_entry.id   80bd683e284dd88dec6bffc6ba364c2f
#
_cell.length_a   1.000
_cell.length_b   1.000
_cell.length_c   1.000
_cell.angle_alpha   90.00
_cell.angle_beta   90.00
_cell.angle_gamma   90.00
#
_symmetry.space_group_name_H-M   'P 1'
#
loop_
_entity.id
_entity.type
_entity.pdbx_description
1 polymer ?
#
loop_
_entity_poly.entity_id
_entity_poly.type
_entity_poly.pdbx_seq_one_letter_code
_entity_poly.pdbx_strand_id
1 'polypeptide(L)'
;VVPHDGLCLLSVHAHPDDESSKGASTVARYHAEGVRTILVCCTGGEAGDILNPAMDTPEVRADIGAVRVAELKAATDIIGYDETVMLGYRDSGMPGTEANERPDSFAQAPLDEAVERLVRVIRRERPQVILTYPDEQTEYPHPDHLRVHEISIVAFDAAGDADRFPDAGPAFAPSKLYYSVWPAERFRQIHAKFLELGMESPFSEERMSRLTRDDPFTTSIDISGFDDVRGRALKAHATQVDPNSPFWFGLPPEVLKEIHPLDLFRLAKSRVGPVDVTEDDLFAGLR
;
A
#
# COMPACT_ATOMS: atom_id res chain seq x y z
N VAL A 1 -13.75 -10.29 -18.46
CA VAL A 1 -12.39 -9.76 -18.57
C VAL A 1 -12.51 -8.33 -19.08
N VAL A 2 -12.10 -7.36 -18.29
CA VAL A 2 -12.07 -5.95 -18.71
C VAL A 2 -10.94 -5.80 -19.74
N PRO A 3 -11.18 -5.17 -20.90
CA PRO A 3 -10.10 -4.94 -21.86
C PRO A 3 -9.06 -3.99 -21.24
N HIS A 4 -7.81 -4.40 -21.21
CA HIS A 4 -6.72 -3.51 -20.80
C HIS A 4 -6.34 -2.62 -21.98
N ASP A 5 -6.24 -1.32 -21.77
CA ASP A 5 -5.83 -0.33 -22.78
C ASP A 5 -4.30 -0.30 -23.00
N GLY A 6 -3.60 -1.28 -22.46
CA GLY A 6 -2.14 -1.42 -22.50
C GLY A 6 -1.43 -0.76 -21.31
N LEU A 7 -2.15 -0.09 -20.43
CA LEU A 7 -1.62 0.49 -19.20
C LEU A 7 -1.59 -0.55 -18.06
N CYS A 8 -0.57 -0.43 -17.21
CA CYS A 8 -0.39 -1.31 -16.06
C CYS A 8 0.07 -0.50 -14.84
N LEU A 9 -0.61 -0.73 -13.72
CA LEU A 9 -0.32 -0.19 -12.40
C LEU A 9 0.19 -1.32 -11.51
N LEU A 10 1.33 -1.12 -10.87
CA LEU A 10 1.92 -2.08 -9.93
C LEU A 10 2.02 -1.42 -8.56
N SER A 11 1.41 -2.05 -7.55
CA SER A 11 1.54 -1.64 -6.15
C SER A 11 2.52 -2.57 -5.44
N VAL A 12 3.43 -2.01 -4.61
CA VAL A 12 4.40 -2.78 -3.83
C VAL A 12 4.15 -2.53 -2.35
N HIS A 13 3.74 -3.56 -1.63
CA HIS A 13 3.37 -3.52 -0.22
C HIS A 13 4.14 -4.55 0.60
N ALA A 14 4.31 -4.27 1.91
CA ALA A 14 5.06 -5.13 2.80
C ALA A 14 4.26 -6.35 3.25
N HIS A 15 3.01 -6.13 3.70
CA HIS A 15 2.19 -7.14 4.35
C HIS A 15 0.79 -7.21 3.74
N PRO A 16 0.09 -8.36 3.92
CA PRO A 16 -1.35 -8.43 3.72
C PRO A 16 -2.07 -7.43 4.63
N ASP A 17 -2.84 -6.50 4.08
CA ASP A 17 -3.62 -5.37 4.63
C ASP A 17 -3.15 -3.99 4.16
N ASP A 18 -1.88 -3.83 3.81
CA ASP A 18 -1.34 -2.56 3.33
C ASP A 18 -2.02 -2.09 2.05
N GLU A 19 -2.28 -3.01 1.11
CA GLU A 19 -2.95 -2.73 -0.16
C GLU A 19 -4.37 -2.18 0.06
N SER A 20 -5.02 -2.60 1.15
CA SER A 20 -6.36 -2.16 1.54
C SER A 20 -6.33 -0.76 2.16
N SER A 21 -5.32 -0.46 2.97
CA SER A 21 -5.19 0.84 3.65
C SER A 21 -4.63 1.94 2.75
N LYS A 22 -3.83 1.60 1.74
CA LYS A 22 -3.01 2.52 0.95
C LYS A 22 -3.33 2.47 -0.55
N GLY A 23 -4.36 3.18 -0.97
CA GLY A 23 -4.71 3.35 -2.38
C GLY A 23 -5.70 2.33 -2.95
N ALA A 24 -6.37 1.51 -2.12
CA ALA A 24 -7.35 0.52 -2.58
C ALA A 24 -8.42 1.09 -3.54
N SER A 25 -9.02 2.22 -3.18
CA SER A 25 -10.06 2.87 -3.97
C SER A 25 -9.52 3.39 -5.31
N THR A 26 -8.29 3.91 -5.31
CA THR A 26 -7.59 4.34 -6.54
C THR A 26 -7.32 3.15 -7.47
N VAL A 27 -6.81 2.03 -6.94
CA VAL A 27 -6.57 0.82 -7.74
C VAL A 27 -7.88 0.30 -8.34
N ALA A 28 -8.96 0.24 -7.54
CA ALA A 28 -10.27 -0.19 -8.01
C ALA A 28 -10.82 0.70 -9.13
N ARG A 29 -10.62 2.02 -9.03
CA ARG A 29 -10.99 2.95 -10.10
C ARG A 29 -10.23 2.65 -11.39
N TYR A 30 -8.89 2.53 -11.32
CA TYR A 30 -8.08 2.23 -12.51
C TYR A 30 -8.40 0.86 -13.11
N HIS A 31 -8.64 -0.16 -12.27
CA HIS A 31 -9.12 -1.45 -12.77
C HIS A 31 -10.44 -1.32 -13.54
N ALA A 32 -11.41 -0.57 -13.02
CA ALA A 32 -12.67 -0.31 -13.68
C ALA A 32 -12.52 0.49 -14.99
N GLU A 33 -11.48 1.34 -15.10
CA GLU A 33 -11.10 2.05 -16.32
C GLU A 33 -10.35 1.17 -17.33
N GLY A 34 -10.08 -0.10 -17.03
CA GLY A 34 -9.40 -1.05 -17.92
C GLY A 34 -7.87 -1.08 -17.78
N VAL A 35 -7.29 -0.44 -16.77
CA VAL A 35 -5.87 -0.55 -16.44
C VAL A 35 -5.62 -1.90 -15.79
N ARG A 36 -4.58 -2.61 -16.24
CA ARG A 36 -4.13 -3.84 -15.57
C ARG A 36 -3.50 -3.51 -14.23
N THR A 37 -3.93 -4.17 -13.16
CA THR A 37 -3.54 -3.88 -11.78
C THR A 37 -2.84 -5.08 -11.14
N ILE A 38 -1.62 -4.86 -10.67
CA ILE A 38 -0.77 -5.90 -10.08
C ILE A 38 -0.41 -5.52 -8.64
N LEU A 39 -0.55 -6.46 -7.73
CA LEU A 39 -0.04 -6.35 -6.37
C LEU A 39 1.24 -7.16 -6.22
N VAL A 40 2.27 -6.55 -5.67
CA VAL A 40 3.43 -7.23 -5.07
C VAL A 40 3.31 -7.10 -3.56
N CYS A 41 3.17 -8.23 -2.87
CA CYS A 41 3.21 -8.32 -1.42
C CYS A 41 4.51 -9.01 -1.00
N CYS A 42 5.32 -8.35 -0.16
CA CYS A 42 6.68 -8.82 0.09
C CYS A 42 6.72 -10.00 1.08
N THR A 43 5.84 -10.01 2.08
CA THR A 43 5.78 -11.03 3.14
C THR A 43 4.36 -11.57 3.33
N GLY A 44 4.23 -12.64 4.11
CA GLY A 44 2.92 -13.20 4.51
C GLY A 44 2.33 -12.56 5.78
N GLY A 45 3.06 -11.64 6.42
CA GLY A 45 2.61 -10.99 7.65
C GLY A 45 2.61 -11.91 8.88
N GLU A 46 3.47 -12.92 8.91
CA GLU A 46 3.45 -14.00 9.92
C GLU A 46 3.85 -13.54 11.33
N ALA A 47 4.51 -12.38 11.44
CA ALA A 47 4.92 -11.81 12.73
C ALA A 47 3.90 -10.80 13.29
N GLY A 48 2.80 -10.56 12.59
CA GLY A 48 1.75 -9.65 13.05
C GLY A 48 0.90 -10.22 14.17
N ASP A 49 0.47 -9.35 15.08
CA ASP A 49 -0.50 -9.69 16.12
C ASP A 49 -1.92 -9.89 15.52
N ILE A 50 -2.75 -10.66 16.22
CA ILE A 50 -4.18 -10.75 15.90
C ILE A 50 -4.89 -9.58 16.60
N LEU A 51 -5.33 -8.59 15.83
CA LEU A 51 -5.92 -7.36 16.36
C LEU A 51 -7.45 -7.45 16.56
N ASN A 52 -8.09 -8.42 15.92
CA ASN A 52 -9.51 -8.69 16.10
C ASN A 52 -9.72 -9.83 17.11
N PRO A 53 -10.26 -9.55 18.31
CA PRO A 53 -10.44 -10.57 19.34
C PRO A 53 -11.30 -11.76 18.90
N ALA A 54 -12.22 -11.57 17.94
CA ALA A 54 -13.06 -12.65 17.42
C ALA A 54 -12.27 -13.67 16.57
N MET A 55 -11.11 -13.27 16.05
CA MET A 55 -10.21 -14.11 15.25
C MET A 55 -9.08 -14.72 16.08
N ASP A 56 -8.98 -14.36 17.36
CA ASP A 56 -7.90 -14.81 18.23
C ASP A 56 -8.19 -16.22 18.79
N THR A 57 -8.06 -17.22 17.93
CA THR A 57 -8.29 -18.62 18.26
C THR A 57 -7.01 -19.45 18.13
N PRO A 58 -6.91 -20.63 18.82
CA PRO A 58 -5.74 -21.51 18.65
C PRO A 58 -5.49 -21.92 17.20
N GLU A 59 -6.52 -22.13 16.42
CA GLU A 59 -6.43 -22.55 15.01
C GLU A 59 -5.85 -21.45 14.15
N VAL A 60 -6.27 -20.19 14.33
CA VAL A 60 -5.73 -19.03 13.61
C VAL A 60 -4.28 -18.78 14.01
N ARG A 61 -3.96 -18.86 15.32
CA ARG A 61 -2.59 -18.69 15.81
C ARG A 61 -1.62 -19.76 15.28
N ALA A 62 -2.12 -20.99 15.05
CA ALA A 62 -1.30 -22.09 14.57
C ALA A 62 -0.75 -21.87 13.15
N ASP A 63 -1.48 -21.13 12.32
CA ASP A 63 -1.05 -20.84 10.93
C ASP A 63 -1.55 -19.45 10.46
N ILE A 64 -1.17 -18.42 11.19
CA ILE A 64 -1.57 -17.03 10.90
C ILE A 64 -1.13 -16.59 9.51
N GLY A 65 0.01 -17.06 9.02
CA GLY A 65 0.50 -16.72 7.68
C GLY A 65 -0.44 -17.22 6.58
N ALA A 66 -0.89 -18.48 6.64
CA ALA A 66 -1.85 -19.01 5.67
C ALA A 66 -3.21 -18.29 5.76
N VAL A 67 -3.66 -17.95 6.98
CA VAL A 67 -4.90 -17.18 7.17
C VAL A 67 -4.78 -15.82 6.52
N ARG A 68 -3.70 -15.07 6.77
CA ARG A 68 -3.47 -13.74 6.20
C ARG A 68 -3.34 -13.75 4.68
N VAL A 69 -2.75 -14.79 4.10
CA VAL A 69 -2.69 -14.94 2.63
C VAL A 69 -4.08 -15.18 2.05
N ALA A 70 -4.95 -15.93 2.73
CA ALA A 70 -6.34 -16.12 2.30
C ALA A 70 -7.16 -14.81 2.42
N GLU A 71 -6.93 -14.03 3.49
CA GLU A 71 -7.52 -12.71 3.67
C GLU A 71 -7.07 -11.74 2.58
N LEU A 72 -5.76 -11.74 2.24
CA LEU A 72 -5.20 -10.95 1.15
C LEU A 72 -5.92 -11.27 -0.17
N LYS A 73 -6.13 -12.55 -0.48
CA LYS A 73 -6.86 -12.92 -1.69
C LYS A 73 -8.26 -12.34 -1.71
N ALA A 74 -9.00 -12.42 -0.60
CA ALA A 74 -10.34 -11.87 -0.51
C ALA A 74 -10.34 -10.33 -0.68
N ALA A 75 -9.36 -9.65 -0.10
CA ALA A 75 -9.19 -8.20 -0.23
C ALA A 75 -8.84 -7.80 -1.66
N THR A 76 -7.90 -8.51 -2.30
CA THR A 76 -7.49 -8.22 -3.69
C THR A 76 -8.61 -8.49 -4.70
N ASP A 77 -9.47 -9.50 -4.47
CA ASP A 77 -10.68 -9.72 -5.27
C ASP A 77 -11.70 -8.55 -5.13
N ILE A 78 -11.79 -7.93 -3.94
CA ILE A 78 -12.65 -6.75 -3.70
C ILE A 78 -12.10 -5.50 -4.38
N ILE A 79 -10.78 -5.30 -4.33
CA ILE A 79 -10.09 -4.14 -4.92
C ILE A 79 -10.07 -4.24 -6.45
N GLY A 80 -9.96 -5.45 -6.99
CA GLY A 80 -9.87 -5.68 -8.43
C GLY A 80 -8.43 -5.82 -8.93
N TYR A 81 -7.52 -6.37 -8.12
CA TYR A 81 -6.20 -6.73 -8.62
C TYR A 81 -6.30 -7.93 -9.58
N ASP A 82 -5.71 -7.79 -10.77
CA ASP A 82 -5.66 -8.88 -11.78
C ASP A 82 -4.67 -9.97 -11.39
N GLU A 83 -3.61 -9.61 -10.66
CA GLU A 83 -2.59 -10.55 -10.20
C GLU A 83 -2.02 -10.11 -8.84
N THR A 84 -1.75 -11.09 -7.99
CA THR A 84 -1.02 -10.89 -6.73
C THR A 84 0.26 -11.74 -6.75
N VAL A 85 1.39 -11.08 -6.57
CA VAL A 85 2.73 -11.71 -6.54
C VAL A 85 3.28 -11.62 -5.14
N MET A 86 3.49 -12.76 -4.49
CA MET A 86 4.22 -12.84 -3.22
C MET A 86 5.72 -12.89 -3.49
N LEU A 87 6.53 -11.99 -2.91
CA LEU A 87 7.99 -12.06 -3.03
C LEU A 87 8.59 -13.18 -2.18
N GLY A 88 7.83 -13.70 -1.20
CA GLY A 88 8.19 -14.89 -0.42
C GLY A 88 9.22 -14.64 0.67
N TYR A 89 9.31 -13.44 1.19
CA TYR A 89 10.07 -13.14 2.40
C TYR A 89 9.21 -13.37 3.65
N ARG A 90 9.88 -13.58 4.79
CA ARG A 90 9.22 -13.60 6.09
C ARG A 90 9.07 -12.18 6.63
N ASP A 91 7.95 -11.95 7.29
CA ASP A 91 7.69 -10.73 8.05
C ASP A 91 8.76 -10.53 9.13
N SER A 92 9.31 -9.32 9.18
CA SER A 92 10.36 -8.95 10.12
C SER A 92 9.85 -8.57 11.51
N GLY A 93 8.53 -8.37 11.66
CA GLY A 93 7.99 -7.81 12.89
C GLY A 93 8.54 -6.42 13.20
N MET A 94 8.26 -5.93 14.40
CA MET A 94 8.73 -4.63 14.88
C MET A 94 10.21 -4.66 15.28
N PRO A 95 10.91 -3.51 15.24
CA PRO A 95 12.31 -3.42 15.66
C PRO A 95 12.53 -4.00 17.07
N GLY A 96 13.57 -4.81 17.24
CA GLY A 96 13.92 -5.42 18.52
C GLY A 96 13.12 -6.68 18.89
N THR A 97 12.28 -7.19 17.99
CA THR A 97 11.64 -8.49 18.15
C THR A 97 12.54 -9.62 17.63
N GLU A 98 12.28 -10.85 18.10
CA GLU A 98 12.98 -12.05 17.59
C GLU A 98 12.79 -12.20 16.07
N ALA A 99 11.62 -11.88 15.54
CA ALA A 99 11.33 -11.92 14.10
C ALA A 99 12.26 -10.98 13.33
N ASN A 100 12.59 -9.80 13.87
CA ASN A 100 13.45 -8.82 13.21
C ASN A 100 14.91 -9.27 13.12
N GLU A 101 15.37 -10.06 14.07
CA GLU A 101 16.76 -10.56 14.11
C GLU A 101 16.97 -11.83 13.27
N ARG A 102 15.92 -12.43 12.75
CA ARG A 102 16.01 -13.66 11.95
C ARG A 102 16.72 -13.41 10.62
N PRO A 103 17.68 -14.25 10.21
CA PRO A 103 18.38 -14.10 8.93
C PRO A 103 17.49 -14.23 7.69
N ASP A 104 16.33 -14.90 7.81
CA ASP A 104 15.36 -15.11 6.73
C ASP A 104 14.23 -14.06 6.72
N SER A 105 14.28 -13.05 7.60
CA SER A 105 13.34 -11.93 7.60
C SER A 105 13.61 -10.96 6.45
N PHE A 106 12.58 -10.25 6.00
CA PHE A 106 12.69 -9.32 4.89
C PHE A 106 13.67 -8.17 5.15
N ALA A 107 13.68 -7.63 6.37
CA ALA A 107 14.61 -6.58 6.77
C ALA A 107 16.09 -7.04 6.70
N GLN A 108 16.37 -8.33 6.89
CA GLN A 108 17.73 -8.90 6.85
C GLN A 108 18.12 -9.42 5.46
N ALA A 109 17.17 -9.49 4.52
CA ALA A 109 17.46 -9.97 3.17
C ALA A 109 18.53 -9.09 2.48
N PRO A 110 19.47 -9.67 1.71
CA PRO A 110 20.41 -8.89 0.91
C PRO A 110 19.64 -7.95 -0.04
N LEU A 111 20.01 -6.66 -0.05
CA LEU A 111 19.29 -5.66 -0.83
C LEU A 111 19.23 -6.00 -2.32
N ASP A 112 20.36 -6.39 -2.92
CA ASP A 112 20.41 -6.73 -4.35
C ASP A 112 19.53 -7.94 -4.71
N GLU A 113 19.40 -8.93 -3.82
CA GLU A 113 18.50 -10.06 -4.03
C GLU A 113 17.03 -9.60 -4.02
N ALA A 114 16.65 -8.78 -3.04
CA ALA A 114 15.30 -8.28 -2.93
C ALA A 114 14.94 -7.35 -4.10
N VAL A 115 15.88 -6.51 -4.54
CA VAL A 115 15.75 -5.69 -5.75
C VAL A 115 15.57 -6.56 -6.98
N GLU A 116 16.39 -7.61 -7.17
CA GLU A 116 16.28 -8.51 -8.32
C GLU A 116 14.92 -9.20 -8.39
N ARG A 117 14.38 -9.68 -7.25
CA ARG A 117 13.04 -10.27 -7.23
C ARG A 117 11.98 -9.28 -7.73
N LEU A 118 12.03 -8.03 -7.29
CA LEU A 118 11.10 -7.00 -7.74
C LEU A 118 11.34 -6.62 -9.22
N VAL A 119 12.59 -6.52 -9.67
CA VAL A 119 12.95 -6.27 -11.08
C VAL A 119 12.38 -7.35 -12.00
N ARG A 120 12.41 -8.61 -11.60
CA ARG A 120 11.79 -9.72 -12.38
C ARG A 120 10.30 -9.49 -12.58
N VAL A 121 9.59 -9.06 -11.53
CA VAL A 121 8.16 -8.72 -11.63
C VAL A 121 7.96 -7.52 -12.55
N ILE A 122 8.70 -6.43 -12.33
CA ILE A 122 8.58 -5.21 -13.16
C ILE A 122 8.82 -5.52 -14.65
N ARG A 123 9.86 -6.30 -14.98
CA ARG A 123 10.18 -6.63 -16.37
C ARG A 123 9.15 -7.57 -17.01
N ARG A 124 8.56 -8.48 -16.22
CA ARG A 124 7.49 -9.36 -16.67
C ARG A 124 6.20 -8.60 -16.93
N GLU A 125 5.78 -7.76 -15.98
CA GLU A 125 4.47 -7.10 -15.99
C GLU A 125 4.48 -5.78 -16.76
N ARG A 126 5.63 -5.14 -16.92
CA ARG A 126 5.86 -3.90 -17.66
C ARG A 126 4.97 -2.73 -17.22
N PRO A 127 4.88 -2.43 -15.91
CA PRO A 127 4.02 -1.37 -15.40
C PRO A 127 4.57 0.00 -15.78
N GLN A 128 3.72 0.89 -16.25
CA GLN A 128 4.07 2.30 -16.46
C GLN A 128 4.14 3.05 -15.14
N VAL A 129 3.29 2.68 -14.18
CA VAL A 129 3.19 3.35 -12.87
C VAL A 129 3.44 2.34 -11.76
N ILE A 130 4.25 2.76 -10.77
CA ILE A 130 4.50 1.99 -9.53
C ILE A 130 4.03 2.82 -8.33
N LEU A 131 3.26 2.20 -7.43
CA LEU A 131 2.88 2.73 -6.13
C LEU A 131 3.70 2.04 -5.03
N THR A 132 4.19 2.80 -4.07
CA THR A 132 4.97 2.29 -2.93
C THR A 132 4.88 3.25 -1.73
N TYR A 133 5.79 3.10 -0.77
CA TYR A 133 5.86 3.93 0.44
C TYR A 133 6.95 5.00 0.36
N PRO A 134 6.79 6.13 1.09
CA PRO A 134 7.90 7.06 1.33
C PRO A 134 8.91 6.44 2.33
N ASP A 135 10.10 7.00 2.39
CA ASP A 135 11.12 6.72 3.43
C ASP A 135 10.76 7.28 4.81
N GLU A 136 9.86 8.25 4.83
CA GLU A 136 9.42 8.94 6.02
C GLU A 136 8.26 8.22 6.67
N GLN A 137 8.56 7.33 7.63
CA GLN A 137 7.58 6.50 8.33
C GLN A 137 7.58 6.81 9.84
N THR A 138 7.60 8.09 10.19
CA THR A 138 7.75 8.57 11.57
C THR A 138 6.67 8.07 12.54
N GLU A 139 5.44 7.85 12.04
CA GLU A 139 4.32 7.37 12.85
C GLU A 139 4.32 5.83 13.02
N TYR A 140 4.88 5.11 12.05
CA TYR A 140 4.93 3.65 12.06
C TYR A 140 6.20 3.14 11.34
N PRO A 141 7.37 3.20 12.00
CA PRO A 141 8.65 2.85 11.39
C PRO A 141 8.85 1.33 11.32
N HIS A 142 7.99 0.63 10.58
CA HIS A 142 8.12 -0.80 10.39
C HIS A 142 9.32 -1.12 9.48
N PRO A 143 10.23 -2.04 9.86
CA PRO A 143 11.41 -2.38 9.07
C PRO A 143 11.08 -2.78 7.63
N ASP A 144 10.01 -3.55 7.44
CA ASP A 144 9.60 -4.02 6.12
C ASP A 144 9.05 -2.90 5.24
N HIS A 145 8.39 -1.88 5.81
CA HIS A 145 7.96 -0.71 5.04
C HIS A 145 9.16 0.10 4.54
N LEU A 146 10.19 0.26 5.37
CA LEU A 146 11.44 0.91 4.96
C LEU A 146 12.14 0.09 3.87
N ARG A 147 12.15 -1.24 4.00
CA ARG A 147 12.74 -2.14 3.00
C ARG A 147 11.96 -2.09 1.68
N VAL A 148 10.62 -2.02 1.71
CA VAL A 148 9.80 -1.83 0.49
C VAL A 148 10.17 -0.53 -0.22
N HIS A 149 10.34 0.57 0.53
CA HIS A 149 10.83 1.83 -0.04
C HIS A 149 12.17 1.63 -0.75
N GLU A 150 13.18 1.08 -0.04
CA GLU A 150 14.53 0.88 -0.57
C GLU A 150 14.53 0.06 -1.86
N ILE A 151 13.88 -1.11 -1.87
CA ILE A 151 13.87 -1.96 -3.06
C ILE A 151 13.10 -1.33 -4.22
N SER A 152 12.01 -0.59 -3.94
CA SER A 152 11.18 0.01 -4.98
C SER A 152 11.92 1.12 -5.74
N ILE A 153 12.65 1.98 -5.01
CA ILE A 153 13.45 3.05 -5.60
C ILE A 153 14.56 2.51 -6.48
N VAL A 154 15.28 1.47 -6.00
CA VAL A 154 16.38 0.86 -6.75
C VAL A 154 15.85 0.05 -7.93
N ALA A 155 14.78 -0.73 -7.74
CA ALA A 155 14.19 -1.54 -8.80
C ALA A 155 13.58 -0.71 -9.93
N PHE A 156 13.01 0.47 -9.63
CA PHE A 156 12.52 1.40 -10.64
C PHE A 156 13.59 1.77 -11.67
N ASP A 157 14.83 2.03 -11.21
CA ASP A 157 15.94 2.37 -12.10
C ASP A 157 16.57 1.12 -12.72
N ALA A 158 16.82 0.07 -11.92
CA ALA A 158 17.48 -1.14 -12.35
C ALA A 158 16.67 -1.94 -13.37
N ALA A 159 15.34 -1.87 -13.34
CA ALA A 159 14.51 -2.59 -14.30
C ALA A 159 14.70 -2.10 -15.74
N GLY A 160 15.04 -0.81 -15.92
CA GLY A 160 15.34 -0.22 -17.24
C GLY A 160 16.77 -0.46 -17.73
N ASP A 161 17.67 -0.92 -16.87
CA ASP A 161 19.08 -1.14 -17.18
C ASP A 161 19.31 -2.60 -17.58
N ALA A 162 19.68 -2.86 -18.84
CA ALA A 162 19.88 -4.21 -19.36
C ALA A 162 21.09 -4.93 -18.73
N ASP A 163 22.08 -4.17 -18.24
CA ASP A 163 23.29 -4.71 -17.62
C ASP A 163 23.07 -5.09 -16.14
N ARG A 164 22.02 -4.56 -15.51
CA ARG A 164 21.61 -4.93 -14.16
C ARG A 164 20.67 -6.14 -14.23
N PHE A 165 20.99 -7.19 -13.51
CA PHE A 165 20.19 -8.42 -13.44
C PHE A 165 19.83 -8.98 -14.82
N PRO A 166 20.80 -9.37 -15.64
CA PRO A 166 20.57 -9.81 -17.03
C PRO A 166 19.64 -11.05 -17.13
N ASP A 167 19.61 -11.88 -16.10
CA ASP A 167 18.75 -13.07 -16.01
C ASP A 167 17.31 -12.76 -15.53
N ALA A 168 17.00 -11.50 -15.21
CA ALA A 168 15.68 -11.08 -14.77
C ALA A 168 14.69 -10.78 -15.92
N GLY A 169 15.05 -11.10 -17.16
CA GLY A 169 14.24 -10.84 -18.36
C GLY A 169 14.60 -9.53 -19.08
N PRO A 170 13.96 -9.25 -20.22
CA PRO A 170 14.25 -8.06 -21.04
C PRO A 170 14.03 -6.76 -20.26
N ALA A 171 14.95 -5.82 -20.36
CA ALA A 171 14.85 -4.52 -19.67
C ALA A 171 13.53 -3.78 -19.99
N PHE A 172 12.96 -3.18 -18.97
CA PHE A 172 11.78 -2.35 -19.08
C PHE A 172 11.86 -1.21 -18.06
N ALA A 173 11.75 0.04 -18.52
CA ALA A 173 11.80 1.22 -17.68
C ALA A 173 10.38 1.70 -17.32
N PRO A 174 9.93 1.56 -16.06
CA PRO A 174 8.68 2.19 -15.61
C PRO A 174 8.72 3.71 -15.81
N SER A 175 7.58 4.34 -16.04
CA SER A 175 7.51 5.76 -16.35
C SER A 175 7.44 6.63 -15.11
N LYS A 176 6.65 6.23 -14.09
CA LYS A 176 6.43 6.99 -12.86
C LYS A 176 6.44 6.09 -11.63
N LEU A 177 6.93 6.64 -10.51
CA LEU A 177 6.85 6.03 -9.19
C LEU A 177 6.24 7.04 -8.22
N TYR A 178 5.21 6.60 -7.50
CA TYR A 178 4.49 7.41 -6.53
C TYR A 178 4.57 6.79 -5.13
N TYR A 179 4.57 7.67 -4.14
CA TYR A 179 4.31 7.30 -2.74
C TYR A 179 2.84 7.54 -2.42
N SER A 180 2.19 6.57 -1.79
CA SER A 180 0.90 6.79 -1.13
C SER A 180 1.14 7.59 0.14
N VAL A 181 0.42 8.70 0.32
CA VAL A 181 0.61 9.60 1.47
C VAL A 181 -0.68 9.84 2.23
N TRP A 182 -0.54 9.99 3.55
CA TRP A 182 -1.62 10.35 4.46
C TRP A 182 -1.22 11.63 5.19
N PRO A 183 -1.59 12.82 4.66
CA PRO A 183 -1.24 14.09 5.28
C PRO A 183 -1.81 14.22 6.69
N ALA A 184 -1.11 14.95 7.55
CA ALA A 184 -1.58 15.25 8.91
C ALA A 184 -2.98 15.89 8.91
N GLU A 185 -3.29 16.69 7.91
CA GLU A 185 -4.59 17.34 7.74
C GLU A 185 -5.74 16.32 7.67
N ARG A 186 -5.53 15.16 7.03
CA ARG A 186 -6.53 14.09 7.00
C ARG A 186 -6.91 13.60 8.40
N PHE A 187 -5.90 13.40 9.26
CA PHE A 187 -6.14 12.98 10.64
C PHE A 187 -6.84 14.06 11.45
N ARG A 188 -6.48 15.35 11.24
CA ARG A 188 -7.14 16.49 11.88
C ARG A 188 -8.62 16.58 11.50
N GLN A 189 -8.95 16.39 10.22
CA GLN A 189 -10.33 16.40 9.73
C GLN A 189 -11.16 15.26 10.33
N ILE A 190 -10.61 14.04 10.39
CA ILE A 190 -11.26 12.91 11.05
C ILE A 190 -11.50 13.21 12.52
N HIS A 191 -10.46 13.67 13.24
CA HIS A 191 -10.55 14.02 14.65
C HIS A 191 -11.62 15.09 14.92
N ALA A 192 -11.58 16.19 14.17
CA ALA A 192 -12.55 17.27 14.28
C ALA A 192 -13.98 16.78 14.04
N LYS A 193 -14.18 15.86 13.08
CA LYS A 193 -15.50 15.32 12.77
C LYS A 193 -16.06 14.43 13.87
N PHE A 194 -15.23 13.63 14.54
CA PHE A 194 -15.63 12.90 15.73
C PHE A 194 -16.16 13.85 16.82
N LEU A 195 -15.41 14.94 17.11
CA LEU A 195 -15.79 15.91 18.12
C LEU A 195 -17.07 16.67 17.73
N GLU A 196 -17.21 17.07 16.46
CA GLU A 196 -18.43 17.72 15.94
C GLU A 196 -19.68 16.85 16.15
N LEU A 197 -19.54 15.54 15.96
CA LEU A 197 -20.64 14.57 16.17
C LEU A 197 -20.84 14.17 17.63
N GLY A 198 -20.07 14.75 18.56
CA GLY A 198 -20.12 14.40 19.99
C GLY A 198 -19.62 12.99 20.31
N MET A 199 -18.78 12.42 19.44
CA MET A 199 -18.19 11.10 19.56
C MET A 199 -16.79 11.17 20.13
N GLU A 200 -16.35 10.10 20.81
CA GLU A 200 -14.98 9.96 21.27
C GLU A 200 -14.06 9.67 20.05
N SER A 201 -13.04 10.52 19.88
CA SER A 201 -12.08 10.34 18.78
C SER A 201 -11.08 9.21 19.09
N PRO A 202 -10.69 8.40 18.11
CA PRO A 202 -9.62 7.41 18.27
C PRO A 202 -8.22 8.03 18.36
N PHE A 203 -8.12 9.36 18.18
CA PHE A 203 -6.85 10.10 18.25
C PHE A 203 -6.80 10.91 19.54
N SER A 204 -5.73 10.71 20.32
CA SER A 204 -5.47 11.54 21.51
C SER A 204 -4.99 12.94 21.09
N GLU A 205 -5.25 13.94 21.95
CA GLU A 205 -4.71 15.29 21.78
C GLU A 205 -3.17 15.29 21.68
N GLU A 206 -2.51 14.41 22.42
CA GLU A 206 -1.07 14.23 22.34
C GLU A 206 -0.63 13.78 20.93
N ARG A 207 -1.33 12.80 20.33
CA ARG A 207 -1.05 12.36 18.96
C ARG A 207 -1.32 13.50 17.97
N MET A 208 -2.42 14.22 18.11
CA MET A 208 -2.73 15.36 17.25
C MET A 208 -1.66 16.46 17.32
N SER A 209 -1.12 16.73 18.50
CA SER A 209 -0.05 17.74 18.68
C SER A 209 1.29 17.32 18.01
N ARG A 210 1.54 16.03 17.85
CA ARG A 210 2.73 15.50 17.17
C ARG A 210 2.62 15.51 15.63
N LEU A 211 1.40 15.57 15.09
CA LEU A 211 1.15 15.67 13.66
C LEU A 211 1.45 17.09 13.16
N THR A 212 2.72 17.47 13.20
CA THR A 212 3.19 18.82 12.84
C THR A 212 3.56 18.94 11.37
N ARG A 213 3.76 17.82 10.69
CA ARG A 213 4.23 17.78 9.30
C ARG A 213 3.09 17.44 8.36
N ASP A 214 2.86 18.31 7.39
CA ASP A 214 2.03 17.98 6.23
C ASP A 214 2.92 17.32 5.18
N ASP A 215 2.63 16.05 4.85
CA ASP A 215 3.27 15.39 3.72
C ASP A 215 2.83 16.06 2.42
N PRO A 216 3.76 16.63 1.64
CA PRO A 216 3.38 17.21 0.37
C PRO A 216 2.86 16.12 -0.56
N PHE A 217 1.80 16.42 -1.29
CA PHE A 217 1.31 15.59 -2.38
C PHE A 217 1.40 16.35 -3.70
N THR A 218 1.57 15.60 -4.78
CA THR A 218 1.63 16.12 -6.15
C THR A 218 0.44 15.68 -6.98
N THR A 219 -0.29 14.68 -6.49
CA THR A 219 -1.35 14.01 -7.25
C THR A 219 -2.50 13.67 -6.32
N SER A 220 -3.70 14.00 -6.75
CA SER A 220 -4.95 13.73 -6.01
C SER A 220 -5.92 12.99 -6.92
N ILE A 221 -6.30 11.78 -6.52
CA ILE A 221 -7.18 10.92 -7.31
C ILE A 221 -8.58 10.94 -6.70
N ASP A 222 -9.56 11.38 -7.47
CA ASP A 222 -10.97 11.30 -7.09
C ASP A 222 -11.40 9.83 -7.00
N ILE A 223 -11.85 9.41 -5.83
CA ILE A 223 -12.31 8.05 -5.56
C ILE A 223 -13.84 7.95 -5.46
N SER A 224 -14.56 8.96 -5.93
CA SER A 224 -16.03 8.95 -5.95
C SER A 224 -16.57 7.73 -6.70
N GLY A 225 -17.46 6.99 -6.05
CA GLY A 225 -17.98 5.71 -6.57
C GLY A 225 -17.14 4.48 -6.20
N PHE A 226 -15.95 4.67 -5.61
CA PHE A 226 -15.07 3.61 -5.09
C PHE A 226 -14.75 3.82 -3.60
N ASP A 227 -15.42 4.73 -2.95
CA ASP A 227 -15.20 5.14 -1.55
C ASP A 227 -15.42 4.02 -0.53
N ASP A 228 -16.26 3.04 -0.85
CA ASP A 228 -16.53 1.87 0.00
C ASP A 228 -15.49 0.74 -0.12
N VAL A 229 -14.70 0.75 -1.20
CA VAL A 229 -13.76 -0.34 -1.53
C VAL A 229 -12.75 -0.54 -0.41
N ARG A 230 -12.11 0.55 0.08
CA ARG A 230 -11.17 0.49 1.20
C ARG A 230 -11.77 -0.19 2.42
N GLY A 231 -12.97 0.23 2.83
CA GLY A 231 -13.64 -0.31 4.02
C GLY A 231 -13.99 -1.79 3.87
N ARG A 232 -14.41 -2.22 2.69
CA ARG A 232 -14.70 -3.64 2.40
C ARG A 232 -13.44 -4.48 2.38
N ALA A 233 -12.37 -4.00 1.74
CA ALA A 233 -11.09 -4.69 1.67
C ALA A 233 -10.44 -4.82 3.06
N LEU A 234 -10.44 -3.74 3.86
CA LEU A 234 -9.97 -3.80 5.26
C LEU A 234 -10.71 -4.86 6.09
N LYS A 235 -12.02 -4.98 5.94
CA LYS A 235 -12.82 -6.00 6.65
C LYS A 235 -12.50 -7.43 6.21
N ALA A 236 -11.95 -7.63 5.00
CA ALA A 236 -11.50 -8.94 4.56
C ALA A 236 -10.25 -9.41 5.31
N HIS A 237 -9.43 -8.48 5.83
CA HIS A 237 -8.31 -8.79 6.73
C HIS A 237 -8.79 -8.96 8.18
N ALA A 238 -9.62 -9.96 8.40
CA ALA A 238 -10.34 -10.16 9.64
C ALA A 238 -9.42 -10.36 10.87
N THR A 239 -8.21 -10.91 10.68
CA THR A 239 -7.22 -11.04 11.77
C THR A 239 -6.59 -9.70 12.16
N GLN A 240 -6.44 -8.77 11.22
CA GLN A 240 -5.71 -7.52 11.38
C GLN A 240 -6.62 -6.31 11.64
N VAL A 241 -7.90 -6.44 11.35
CA VAL A 241 -8.84 -5.33 11.42
C VAL A 241 -10.06 -5.75 12.23
N ASP A 242 -10.21 -5.16 13.42
CA ASP A 242 -11.45 -5.27 14.18
C ASP A 242 -12.55 -4.49 13.44
N PRO A 243 -13.67 -5.13 13.06
CA PRO A 243 -14.80 -4.45 12.41
C PRO A 243 -15.44 -3.34 13.29
N ASN A 244 -15.15 -3.33 14.59
CA ASN A 244 -15.59 -2.29 15.52
C ASN A 244 -14.51 -1.22 15.76
N SER A 245 -13.39 -1.24 15.05
CA SER A 245 -12.30 -0.27 15.22
C SER A 245 -12.80 1.16 14.97
N PRO A 246 -12.75 2.06 15.96
CA PRO A 246 -13.13 3.45 15.75
C PRO A 246 -12.23 4.17 14.75
N PHE A 247 -10.98 3.73 14.61
CA PHE A 247 -10.02 4.29 13.65
C PHE A 247 -10.48 4.08 12.20
N TRP A 248 -10.97 2.87 11.86
CA TRP A 248 -11.36 2.54 10.50
C TRP A 248 -12.84 2.77 10.22
N PHE A 249 -13.71 2.56 11.22
CA PHE A 249 -15.16 2.46 11.02
C PHE A 249 -15.98 3.30 12.01
N GLY A 250 -15.32 4.16 12.80
CA GLY A 250 -16.01 4.95 13.81
C GLY A 250 -16.87 6.07 13.26
N LEU A 251 -16.52 6.61 12.07
CA LEU A 251 -17.38 7.59 11.39
C LEU A 251 -18.30 6.89 10.38
N PRO A 252 -19.54 7.39 10.20
CA PRO A 252 -20.45 6.92 9.15
C PRO A 252 -19.79 7.00 7.76
N PRO A 253 -20.05 6.03 6.85
CA PRO A 253 -19.43 6.02 5.51
C PRO A 253 -19.69 7.30 4.71
N GLU A 254 -20.90 7.88 4.81
CA GLU A 254 -21.26 9.12 4.14
C GLU A 254 -20.43 10.31 4.62
N VAL A 255 -20.07 10.32 5.91
CA VAL A 255 -19.21 11.36 6.51
C VAL A 255 -17.76 11.19 6.00
N LEU A 256 -17.25 9.94 5.97
CA LEU A 256 -15.92 9.66 5.43
C LEU A 256 -15.81 10.05 3.95
N LYS A 257 -16.85 9.78 3.17
CA LYS A 257 -16.93 10.19 1.77
C LYS A 257 -16.89 11.71 1.58
N GLU A 258 -17.53 12.46 2.48
CA GLU A 258 -17.51 13.93 2.45
C GLU A 258 -16.12 14.49 2.74
N ILE A 259 -15.44 13.98 3.78
CA ILE A 259 -14.16 14.52 4.23
C ILE A 259 -12.95 13.94 3.49
N HIS A 260 -13.09 12.79 2.81
CA HIS A 260 -12.01 12.09 2.11
C HIS A 260 -12.43 11.57 0.72
N PRO A 261 -12.84 12.47 -0.18
CA PRO A 261 -13.21 12.08 -1.54
C PRO A 261 -12.00 11.76 -2.43
N LEU A 262 -10.77 11.97 -1.92
CA LEU A 262 -9.53 11.86 -2.68
C LEU A 262 -8.55 10.91 -2.01
N ASP A 263 -7.85 10.09 -2.80
CA ASP A 263 -6.58 9.49 -2.43
C ASP A 263 -5.43 10.38 -2.88
N LEU A 264 -4.40 10.52 -2.02
CA LEU A 264 -3.30 11.46 -2.24
C LEU A 264 -1.99 10.70 -2.45
N PHE A 265 -1.22 11.19 -3.44
CA PHE A 265 0.06 10.61 -3.81
C PHE A 265 1.12 11.68 -4.00
N ARG A 266 2.38 11.30 -3.77
CA ARG A 266 3.55 12.13 -4.05
C ARG A 266 4.37 11.47 -5.17
N LEU A 267 4.56 12.17 -6.28
CA LEU A 267 5.45 11.73 -7.35
C LEU A 267 6.90 11.72 -6.84
N ALA A 268 7.51 10.55 -6.79
CA ALA A 268 8.88 10.36 -6.34
C ALA A 268 9.87 10.31 -7.51
N LYS A 269 9.48 9.66 -8.60
CA LYS A 269 10.27 9.57 -9.83
C LYS A 269 9.40 9.70 -11.06
N SER A 270 9.90 10.41 -12.09
CA SER A 270 9.23 10.53 -13.39
C SER A 270 10.25 10.49 -14.53
N ARG A 271 9.91 9.79 -15.60
CA ARG A 271 10.60 9.81 -16.90
C ARG A 271 9.77 10.54 -17.97
N VAL A 272 8.60 11.08 -17.59
CA VAL A 272 7.64 11.73 -18.51
C VAL A 272 7.81 13.25 -18.54
N GLY A 273 8.76 13.78 -17.78
CA GLY A 273 9.00 15.22 -17.66
C GLY A 273 8.56 15.80 -16.31
N PRO A 274 8.78 17.10 -16.10
CA PRO A 274 8.42 17.77 -14.86
C PRO A 274 6.89 17.87 -14.72
N VAL A 275 6.41 17.76 -13.47
CA VAL A 275 5.03 18.02 -13.10
C VAL A 275 4.96 19.43 -12.50
N ASP A 276 4.43 20.38 -13.27
CA ASP A 276 4.33 21.78 -12.85
C ASP A 276 3.03 22.12 -12.09
N VAL A 277 2.08 21.17 -12.06
CA VAL A 277 0.77 21.32 -11.43
C VAL A 277 0.40 20.05 -10.67
N THR A 278 -0.56 20.11 -9.75
CA THR A 278 -1.12 18.93 -9.11
C THR A 278 -1.82 18.07 -10.17
N GLU A 279 -1.39 16.82 -10.31
CA GLU A 279 -2.02 15.84 -11.23
C GLU A 279 -3.32 15.29 -10.63
N ASP A 280 -4.26 14.91 -11.46
CA ASP A 280 -5.50 14.20 -11.12
C ASP A 280 -5.56 12.79 -11.73
N ASP A 281 -4.48 12.37 -12.36
CA ASP A 281 -4.29 11.07 -13.00
C ASP A 281 -2.85 10.57 -12.80
N LEU A 282 -2.69 9.36 -12.26
CA LEU A 282 -1.37 8.71 -12.12
C LEU A 282 -0.70 8.45 -13.48
N PHE A 283 -1.51 8.32 -14.54
CA PHE A 283 -1.04 8.13 -15.91
C PHE A 283 -0.95 9.43 -16.71
N ALA A 284 -1.03 10.60 -16.06
CA ALA A 284 -0.87 11.89 -16.74
C ALA A 284 0.41 11.92 -17.60
N GLY A 285 0.26 12.29 -18.89
CA GLY A 285 1.34 12.27 -19.89
C GLY A 285 1.68 10.89 -20.46
N LEU A 286 0.94 9.84 -20.10
CA LEU A 286 1.08 8.47 -20.62
C LEU A 286 -0.13 8.03 -21.44
N ARG A 287 -1.25 8.73 -21.30
CA ARG A 287 -2.48 8.54 -22.06
C ARG A 287 -3.10 9.89 -22.45
#